data_da26b53a220c29af2703e593ddd26be0
#
_entry.id   da26b53a220c29af2703e593ddd26be0
#
_cell.length_a   1.000
_cell.length_b   1.000
_cell.length_c   1.000
_cell.angle_alpha   90.00
_cell.angle_beta   90.00
_cell.angle_gamma   90.00
#
_symmetry.space_group_name_H-M   'P 1'
#
loop_
_entity.id
_entity.type
_entity.pdbx_description
1 polymer ?
#
loop_
_entity_poly.entity_id
_entity_poly.type
_entity_poly.pdbx_seq_one_letter_code
_entity_poly.pdbx_strand_id
1 'polypeptide(L)'
;MENARQQVASLINATSKEIIFTSGATESDNLMIKGIAEMFREKGNHIITQSIEHKAVLDTCKNLEKHGFEVTYLPVQRDGRVSLEDLKAAIKPTTILITIMYANNEIGVINPIAEIGKIAKERGIFFAVDGVQAVGKIPVDVQKDNIDLLAISAHKIYGPKGVGALYVRRRNPRVQLSAIIDGGGHERGMRSGTLNVPGIVGLGKACEIAQKEMPEESVWLRGLRDRLKAGLEAKLDEVYVNGSMEHRLPNNLNMSFAYVEGESLLMGINDVAVSSGSACTSATLEPSYVLKALGVGEDLAHTSIRFGLGRFNTQEEV
;
A
#
# COMPACT_ATOMS: atom_id res chain seq x y z
N MET A 1 0.84 25.72 2.34
CA MET A 1 0.81 24.42 3.04
C MET A 1 -0.61 24.02 3.46
N GLU A 2 -1.38 24.90 4.14
CA GLU A 2 -2.73 24.52 4.62
C GLU A 2 -3.70 24.16 3.46
N ASN A 3 -3.60 24.82 2.30
CA ASN A 3 -4.35 24.40 1.11
C ASN A 3 -3.97 22.99 0.66
N ALA A 4 -2.66 22.65 0.67
CA ALA A 4 -2.21 21.31 0.33
C ALA A 4 -2.71 20.27 1.36
N ARG A 5 -2.72 20.62 2.65
CA ARG A 5 -3.27 19.77 3.71
C ARG A 5 -4.76 19.50 3.50
N GLN A 6 -5.53 20.52 3.09
CA GLN A 6 -6.94 20.37 2.76
C GLN A 6 -7.13 19.50 1.50
N GLN A 7 -6.29 19.66 0.47
CA GLN A 7 -6.37 18.86 -0.76
C GLN A 7 -6.10 17.36 -0.48
N VAL A 8 -5.10 17.05 0.35
CA VAL A 8 -4.84 15.67 0.79
C VAL A 8 -6.03 15.11 1.57
N ALA A 9 -6.55 15.89 2.54
CA ALA A 9 -7.67 15.48 3.37
C ALA A 9 -8.94 15.21 2.53
N SER A 10 -9.23 16.09 1.57
CA SER A 10 -10.42 15.96 0.70
C SER A 10 -10.40 14.67 -0.14
N LEU A 11 -9.23 14.26 -0.63
CA LEU A 11 -9.08 13.06 -1.45
C LEU A 11 -9.47 11.76 -0.72
N ILE A 12 -9.35 11.74 0.61
CA ILE A 12 -9.59 10.55 1.45
C ILE A 12 -10.76 10.70 2.43
N ASN A 13 -11.60 11.72 2.25
CA ASN A 13 -12.73 12.07 3.15
C ASN A 13 -12.29 12.28 4.62
N ALA A 14 -11.20 13.04 4.81
CA ALA A 14 -10.66 13.45 6.11
C ALA A 14 -10.78 14.97 6.31
N THR A 15 -10.39 15.45 7.50
CA THR A 15 -10.18 16.86 7.78
C THR A 15 -8.71 17.23 7.72
N SER A 16 -8.38 18.48 7.40
CA SER A 16 -7.00 18.96 7.37
C SER A 16 -6.27 18.80 8.73
N LYS A 17 -7.02 18.78 9.83
CA LYS A 17 -6.45 18.56 11.17
C LYS A 17 -5.93 17.14 11.40
N GLU A 18 -6.31 16.20 10.55
CA GLU A 18 -5.94 14.78 10.63
C GLU A 18 -4.77 14.41 9.73
N ILE A 19 -4.24 15.37 8.97
CA ILE A 19 -3.11 15.14 8.06
C ILE A 19 -1.80 15.60 8.72
N ILE A 20 -0.79 14.74 8.68
CA ILE A 20 0.58 14.96 9.14
C ILE A 20 1.50 14.78 7.93
N PHE A 21 2.31 15.76 7.59
CA PHE A 21 3.26 15.62 6.49
C PHE A 21 4.52 14.86 6.91
N THR A 22 4.99 14.00 6.02
CA THR A 22 6.17 13.14 6.19
C THR A 22 7.07 13.24 4.97
N SER A 23 8.22 12.57 4.98
CA SER A 23 9.11 12.47 3.82
C SER A 23 8.67 11.43 2.79
N GLY A 24 7.65 10.62 3.09
CA GLY A 24 7.12 9.55 2.23
C GLY A 24 6.46 8.46 3.03
N ALA A 25 5.98 7.44 2.32
CA ALA A 25 5.26 6.33 2.94
C ALA A 25 6.10 5.55 3.95
N THR A 26 7.37 5.28 3.67
CA THR A 26 8.24 4.55 4.62
C THR A 26 8.31 5.24 5.98
N GLU A 27 8.39 6.58 6.02
CA GLU A 27 8.32 7.32 7.28
C GLU A 27 6.91 7.22 7.90
N SER A 28 5.86 7.35 7.08
CA SER A 28 4.46 7.24 7.55
C SER A 28 4.16 5.87 8.16
N ASP A 29 4.60 4.78 7.51
CA ASP A 29 4.43 3.41 8.00
C ASP A 29 5.18 3.19 9.32
N ASN A 30 6.41 3.64 9.40
CA ASN A 30 7.18 3.58 10.65
C ASN A 30 6.51 4.40 11.76
N LEU A 31 6.02 5.61 11.46
CA LEU A 31 5.38 6.48 12.44
C LEU A 31 4.08 5.87 12.95
N MET A 32 3.21 5.35 12.07
CA MET A 32 1.94 4.78 12.49
C MET A 32 2.13 3.49 13.30
N ILE A 33 3.05 2.60 12.89
CA ILE A 33 3.25 1.32 13.57
C ILE A 33 4.02 1.49 14.87
N LYS A 34 5.20 2.13 14.84
CA LYS A 34 6.02 2.37 16.04
C LYS A 34 5.35 3.33 17.00
N GLY A 35 4.69 4.37 16.47
CA GLY A 35 4.00 5.37 17.29
C GLY A 35 2.83 4.79 18.08
N ILE A 36 2.04 3.88 17.50
CA ILE A 36 1.00 3.12 18.23
C ILE A 36 1.62 2.15 19.20
N ALA A 37 2.60 1.35 18.76
CA ALA A 37 3.25 0.35 19.59
C ALA A 37 3.81 0.96 20.88
N GLU A 38 4.54 2.06 20.80
CA GLU A 38 5.12 2.74 21.97
C GLU A 38 4.04 3.42 22.83
N MET A 39 3.09 4.14 22.22
CA MET A 39 2.06 4.86 22.96
C MET A 39 1.13 3.95 23.76
N PHE A 40 0.86 2.74 23.25
CA PHE A 40 -0.10 1.80 23.83
C PHE A 40 0.52 0.51 24.36
N ARG A 41 1.83 0.48 24.58
CA ARG A 41 2.57 -0.69 25.10
C ARG A 41 1.96 -1.27 26.38
N GLU A 42 1.48 -0.43 27.28
CA GLU A 42 0.85 -0.86 28.53
C GLU A 42 -0.53 -1.53 28.34
N LYS A 43 -1.20 -1.28 27.19
CA LYS A 43 -2.49 -1.91 26.85
C LYS A 43 -2.32 -3.26 26.21
N GLY A 44 -1.18 -3.50 25.56
CA GLY A 44 -0.87 -4.74 24.89
C GLY A 44 0.36 -4.63 24.02
N ASN A 45 0.82 -5.79 23.54
CA ASN A 45 2.05 -5.89 22.75
C ASN A 45 1.87 -6.72 21.48
N HIS A 46 0.62 -7.01 21.06
CA HIS A 46 0.37 -7.82 19.88
C HIS A 46 -0.07 -6.96 18.70
N ILE A 47 0.55 -7.22 17.54
CA ILE A 47 0.30 -6.57 16.25
C ILE A 47 -0.07 -7.66 15.23
N ILE A 48 -1.08 -7.40 14.42
CA ILE A 48 -1.45 -8.27 13.30
C ILE A 48 -1.13 -7.55 11.99
N THR A 49 -0.43 -8.24 11.09
CA THR A 49 -0.14 -7.77 9.73
C THR A 49 -0.30 -8.93 8.74
N GLN A 50 -0.02 -8.74 7.45
CA GLN A 50 -0.04 -9.81 6.45
C GLN A 50 1.36 -10.06 5.86
N SER A 51 1.57 -11.26 5.33
CA SER A 51 2.88 -11.71 4.82
C SER A 51 3.34 -10.99 3.55
N ILE A 52 2.46 -10.32 2.81
CA ILE A 52 2.75 -9.63 1.55
C ILE A 52 2.77 -8.10 1.66
N GLU A 53 2.90 -7.56 2.87
CA GLU A 53 3.07 -6.13 3.09
C GLU A 53 4.34 -5.60 2.42
N HIS A 54 4.38 -4.29 2.18
CA HIS A 54 5.61 -3.62 1.77
C HIS A 54 6.70 -3.77 2.86
N LYS A 55 7.98 -3.79 2.46
CA LYS A 55 9.11 -3.91 3.40
C LYS A 55 9.11 -2.86 4.51
N ALA A 56 8.60 -1.65 4.24
CA ALA A 56 8.46 -0.60 5.26
C ALA A 56 7.59 -1.06 6.45
N VAL A 57 6.58 -1.89 6.22
CA VAL A 57 5.73 -2.49 7.26
C VAL A 57 6.39 -3.74 7.85
N LEU A 58 6.80 -4.70 7.00
CA LEU A 58 7.38 -5.98 7.45
C LEU A 58 8.62 -5.78 8.32
N ASP A 59 9.56 -4.94 7.87
CA ASP A 59 10.82 -4.74 8.60
C ASP A 59 10.61 -3.90 9.87
N THR A 60 9.61 -3.00 9.87
CA THR A 60 9.17 -2.29 11.08
C THR A 60 8.58 -3.26 12.10
N CYS A 61 7.72 -4.19 11.69
CA CYS A 61 7.18 -5.24 12.55
C CYS A 61 8.28 -6.15 13.11
N LYS A 62 9.20 -6.63 12.26
CA LYS A 62 10.37 -7.41 12.69
C LYS A 62 11.28 -6.67 13.69
N ASN A 63 11.40 -5.34 13.54
CA ASN A 63 12.12 -4.54 14.50
C ASN A 63 11.40 -4.51 15.86
N LEU A 64 10.07 -4.37 15.87
CA LEU A 64 9.29 -4.37 17.11
C LEU A 64 9.33 -5.73 17.84
N GLU A 65 9.41 -6.87 17.12
CA GLU A 65 9.62 -8.19 17.73
C GLU A 65 10.88 -8.22 18.59
N LYS A 66 11.99 -7.57 18.13
CA LYS A 66 13.24 -7.45 18.91
C LYS A 66 13.07 -6.57 20.17
N HIS A 67 11.99 -5.80 20.25
CA HIS A 67 11.67 -4.93 21.37
C HIS A 67 10.50 -5.44 22.23
N GLY A 68 10.18 -6.76 22.13
CA GLY A 68 9.21 -7.45 22.98
C GLY A 68 7.75 -7.35 22.53
N PHE A 69 7.50 -6.93 21.28
CA PHE A 69 6.20 -7.08 20.68
C PHE A 69 6.03 -8.46 20.05
N GLU A 70 4.81 -8.94 20.04
CA GLU A 70 4.41 -10.13 19.31
C GLU A 70 3.77 -9.73 17.99
N VAL A 71 4.15 -10.33 16.86
CA VAL A 71 3.58 -10.05 15.56
C VAL A 71 3.01 -11.31 14.93
N THR A 72 1.74 -11.26 14.52
CA THR A 72 1.14 -12.29 13.68
C THR A 72 1.14 -11.82 12.23
N TYR A 73 1.81 -12.59 11.37
CA TYR A 73 1.82 -12.38 9.92
C TYR A 73 0.77 -13.29 9.28
N LEU A 74 -0.38 -12.74 8.93
CA LEU A 74 -1.44 -13.51 8.28
C LEU A 74 -0.99 -14.04 6.92
N PRO A 75 -1.27 -15.28 6.58
CA PRO A 75 -1.13 -15.76 5.21
C PRO A 75 -2.16 -15.04 4.30
N VAL A 76 -1.92 -15.09 3.01
CA VAL A 76 -2.90 -14.64 2.02
C VAL A 76 -3.47 -15.84 1.27
N GLN A 77 -4.68 -15.67 0.75
CA GLN A 77 -5.32 -16.65 -0.11
C GLN A 77 -4.66 -16.65 -1.50
N ARG A 78 -4.94 -17.65 -2.33
CA ARG A 78 -4.41 -17.73 -3.70
C ARG A 78 -4.76 -16.52 -4.57
N ASP A 79 -5.87 -15.85 -4.25
CA ASP A 79 -6.28 -14.61 -4.92
C ASP A 79 -5.48 -13.37 -4.44
N GLY A 80 -4.62 -13.51 -3.44
CA GLY A 80 -3.77 -12.46 -2.86
C GLY A 80 -4.43 -11.62 -1.77
N ARG A 81 -5.63 -11.99 -1.30
CA ARG A 81 -6.35 -11.28 -0.24
C ARG A 81 -6.13 -11.93 1.12
N VAL A 82 -6.22 -11.15 2.18
CA VAL A 82 -6.26 -11.68 3.54
C VAL A 82 -7.63 -12.32 3.84
N SER A 83 -7.63 -13.44 4.56
CA SER A 83 -8.84 -14.08 5.06
C SER A 83 -9.38 -13.34 6.30
N LEU A 84 -10.67 -13.00 6.30
CA LEU A 84 -11.33 -12.38 7.47
C LEU A 84 -11.47 -13.37 8.63
N GLU A 85 -11.59 -14.65 8.35
CA GLU A 85 -11.62 -15.73 9.34
C GLU A 85 -10.27 -15.85 10.04
N ASP A 86 -9.18 -15.86 9.28
CA ASP A 86 -7.82 -15.91 9.83
C ASP A 86 -7.52 -14.68 10.66
N LEU A 87 -7.94 -13.49 10.18
CA LEU A 87 -7.82 -12.24 10.92
C LEU A 87 -8.54 -12.33 12.29
N LYS A 88 -9.80 -12.80 12.31
CA LYS A 88 -10.58 -12.93 13.54
C LYS A 88 -9.95 -13.92 14.51
N ALA A 89 -9.43 -15.04 14.00
CA ALA A 89 -8.76 -16.08 14.80
C ALA A 89 -7.43 -15.59 15.38
N ALA A 90 -6.74 -14.69 14.71
CA ALA A 90 -5.46 -14.12 15.15
C ALA A 90 -5.60 -13.07 16.27
N ILE A 91 -6.80 -12.50 16.49
CA ILE A 91 -7.01 -11.46 17.50
C ILE A 91 -6.85 -12.05 18.92
N LYS A 92 -6.00 -11.41 19.72
CA LYS A 92 -5.71 -11.72 21.13
C LYS A 92 -6.18 -10.58 22.05
N PRO A 93 -6.35 -10.84 23.35
CA PRO A 93 -6.62 -9.76 24.31
C PRO A 93 -5.57 -8.65 24.33
N THR A 94 -4.32 -8.98 23.96
CA THR A 94 -3.18 -8.06 23.88
C THR A 94 -3.02 -7.39 22.53
N THR A 95 -3.93 -7.62 21.55
CA THR A 95 -3.87 -6.99 20.22
C THR A 95 -4.20 -5.51 20.30
N ILE A 96 -3.25 -4.66 19.92
CA ILE A 96 -3.40 -3.20 19.91
C ILE A 96 -3.49 -2.62 18.52
N LEU A 97 -2.99 -3.31 17.49
CA LEU A 97 -2.90 -2.81 16.13
C LEU A 97 -3.15 -3.93 15.12
N ILE A 98 -3.97 -3.63 14.12
CA ILE A 98 -4.05 -4.36 12.85
C ILE A 98 -3.47 -3.43 11.78
N THR A 99 -2.49 -3.90 11.00
CA THR A 99 -1.90 -3.15 9.88
C THR A 99 -1.92 -3.98 8.62
N ILE A 100 -2.77 -3.60 7.65
CA ILE A 100 -2.99 -4.31 6.38
C ILE A 100 -3.01 -3.28 5.25
N MET A 101 -2.18 -3.49 4.21
CA MET A 101 -2.14 -2.59 3.07
C MET A 101 -3.47 -2.58 2.30
N TYR A 102 -3.83 -1.42 1.77
CA TYR A 102 -5.06 -1.28 0.98
C TYR A 102 -5.00 -2.12 -0.29
N ALA A 103 -3.89 -2.01 -1.01
CA ALA A 103 -3.65 -2.78 -2.24
C ALA A 103 -2.16 -3.12 -2.38
N ASN A 104 -1.87 -4.33 -2.85
CA ASN A 104 -0.49 -4.79 -3.00
C ASN A 104 0.21 -4.12 -4.20
N ASN A 105 1.46 -3.74 -4.02
CA ASN A 105 2.26 -3.02 -5.00
C ASN A 105 2.77 -3.90 -6.15
N GLU A 106 2.81 -5.21 -6.00
CA GLU A 106 3.30 -6.14 -7.04
C GLU A 106 2.13 -6.71 -7.85
N ILE A 107 1.16 -7.29 -7.19
CA ILE A 107 0.03 -7.96 -7.83
C ILE A 107 -1.22 -7.08 -7.99
N GLY A 108 -1.24 -5.89 -7.42
CA GLY A 108 -2.35 -4.93 -7.51
C GLY A 108 -3.64 -5.34 -6.79
N VAL A 109 -3.64 -6.45 -6.06
CA VAL A 109 -4.83 -6.97 -5.37
C VAL A 109 -5.25 -6.07 -4.22
N ILE A 110 -6.54 -5.78 -4.13
CA ILE A 110 -7.19 -4.92 -3.13
C ILE A 110 -7.72 -5.79 -2.00
N ASN A 111 -7.33 -5.48 -0.76
CA ASN A 111 -7.82 -6.16 0.45
C ASN A 111 -9.24 -5.69 0.84
N PRO A 112 -9.98 -6.49 1.63
CA PRO A 112 -11.33 -6.15 2.13
C PRO A 112 -11.26 -5.14 3.30
N ILE A 113 -10.81 -3.91 3.00
CA ILE A 113 -10.46 -2.89 4.00
C ILE A 113 -11.65 -2.48 4.87
N ALA A 114 -12.83 -2.30 4.28
CA ALA A 114 -14.03 -1.91 5.03
C ALA A 114 -14.43 -2.97 6.06
N GLU A 115 -14.35 -4.25 5.69
CA GLU A 115 -14.65 -5.40 6.56
C GLU A 115 -13.60 -5.53 7.67
N ILE A 116 -12.32 -5.36 7.35
CA ILE A 116 -11.23 -5.37 8.33
C ILE A 116 -11.41 -4.21 9.33
N GLY A 117 -11.68 -3.00 8.82
CA GLY A 117 -11.92 -1.83 9.67
C GLY A 117 -13.13 -1.98 10.57
N LYS A 118 -14.19 -2.66 10.10
CA LYS A 118 -15.35 -3.01 10.93
C LYS A 118 -14.95 -3.95 12.07
N ILE A 119 -14.18 -5.02 11.78
CA ILE A 119 -13.69 -5.98 12.79
C ILE A 119 -12.81 -5.26 13.83
N ALA A 120 -11.86 -4.44 13.37
CA ALA A 120 -10.97 -3.68 14.25
C ALA A 120 -11.74 -2.76 15.19
N LYS A 121 -12.71 -2.00 14.65
CA LYS A 121 -13.57 -1.09 15.43
C LYS A 121 -14.41 -1.81 16.47
N GLU A 122 -15.04 -2.93 16.10
CA GLU A 122 -15.86 -3.75 17.02
C GLU A 122 -15.04 -4.34 18.17
N ARG A 123 -13.74 -4.54 17.96
CA ARG A 123 -12.80 -5.07 18.97
C ARG A 123 -12.02 -3.99 19.72
N GLY A 124 -12.20 -2.70 19.36
CA GLY A 124 -11.46 -1.59 19.96
C GLY A 124 -9.96 -1.59 19.66
N ILE A 125 -9.55 -2.18 18.51
CA ILE A 125 -8.19 -2.30 18.03
C ILE A 125 -7.95 -1.19 17.00
N PHE A 126 -6.77 -0.55 17.02
CA PHE A 126 -6.41 0.43 16.00
C PHE A 126 -6.20 -0.23 14.64
N PHE A 127 -6.68 0.44 13.58
CA PHE A 127 -6.52 -0.02 12.21
C PHE A 127 -5.66 0.95 11.40
N ALA A 128 -4.47 0.50 11.02
CA ALA A 128 -3.51 1.21 10.19
C ALA A 128 -3.46 0.60 8.78
N VAL A 129 -3.35 1.46 7.78
CA VAL A 129 -3.36 1.03 6.37
C VAL A 129 -2.23 1.69 5.59
N ASP A 130 -1.36 0.90 4.94
CA ASP A 130 -0.55 1.41 3.84
C ASP A 130 -1.49 1.65 2.64
N GLY A 131 -1.85 2.93 2.40
CA GLY A 131 -2.74 3.37 1.33
C GLY A 131 -2.04 3.75 0.03
N VAL A 132 -0.73 3.59 -0.03
CA VAL A 132 0.15 4.13 -1.08
C VAL A 132 -0.25 3.71 -2.48
N GLN A 133 -0.70 2.49 -2.66
CA GLN A 133 -1.10 2.01 -3.98
C GLN A 133 -2.57 2.31 -4.32
N ALA A 134 -3.41 2.61 -3.34
CA ALA A 134 -4.84 2.87 -3.52
C ALA A 134 -5.17 4.35 -3.71
N VAL A 135 -4.62 5.21 -2.85
CA VAL A 135 -4.89 6.65 -2.84
C VAL A 135 -4.59 7.26 -4.22
N GLY A 136 -5.58 7.96 -4.78
CA GLY A 136 -5.49 8.60 -6.10
C GLY A 136 -5.64 7.68 -7.30
N LYS A 137 -5.90 6.36 -7.09
CA LYS A 137 -6.18 5.38 -8.17
C LYS A 137 -7.56 4.75 -8.06
N ILE A 138 -8.04 4.61 -6.84
CA ILE A 138 -9.40 4.17 -6.49
C ILE A 138 -9.95 5.06 -5.37
N PRO A 139 -11.27 5.15 -5.21
CA PRO A 139 -11.86 5.86 -4.07
C PRO A 139 -11.41 5.28 -2.73
N VAL A 140 -10.91 6.13 -1.85
CA VAL A 140 -10.54 5.80 -0.46
C VAL A 140 -11.32 6.71 0.47
N ASP A 141 -12.06 6.15 1.41
CA ASP A 141 -12.84 6.89 2.40
C ASP A 141 -12.51 6.37 3.81
N VAL A 142 -11.64 7.12 4.51
CA VAL A 142 -11.17 6.70 5.84
C VAL A 142 -12.27 6.64 6.90
N GLN A 143 -13.39 7.35 6.67
CA GLN A 143 -14.53 7.32 7.60
C GLN A 143 -15.38 6.06 7.38
N LYS A 144 -15.74 5.79 6.13
CA LYS A 144 -16.52 4.63 5.72
C LYS A 144 -15.80 3.32 6.05
N ASP A 145 -14.50 3.28 5.77
CA ASP A 145 -13.66 2.09 5.93
C ASP A 145 -13.13 1.92 7.37
N ASN A 146 -13.51 2.82 8.30
CA ASN A 146 -13.06 2.83 9.70
C ASN A 146 -11.55 2.78 9.88
N ILE A 147 -10.80 3.42 8.99
CA ILE A 147 -9.33 3.50 9.04
C ILE A 147 -8.93 4.54 10.09
N ASP A 148 -8.04 4.19 11.00
CA ASP A 148 -7.52 5.09 12.04
C ASP A 148 -6.25 5.80 11.60
N LEU A 149 -5.43 5.14 10.79
CA LEU A 149 -4.17 5.65 10.24
C LEU A 149 -4.02 5.22 8.78
N LEU A 150 -3.57 6.14 7.91
CA LEU A 150 -3.37 5.85 6.49
C LEU A 150 -2.09 6.50 5.98
N ALA A 151 -1.17 5.70 5.46
CA ALA A 151 0.06 6.19 4.82
C ALA A 151 -0.17 6.57 3.35
N ILE A 152 0.41 7.70 2.92
CA ILE A 152 0.29 8.26 1.57
C ILE A 152 1.68 8.67 1.07
N SER A 153 1.97 8.44 -0.22
CA SER A 153 3.20 8.90 -0.86
C SER A 153 2.90 9.68 -2.15
N ALA A 154 3.48 10.88 -2.26
CA ALA A 154 3.24 11.77 -3.39
C ALA A 154 3.66 11.17 -4.73
N HIS A 155 4.83 10.53 -4.80
CA HIS A 155 5.37 10.01 -6.07
C HIS A 155 4.58 8.81 -6.64
N LYS A 156 3.62 8.27 -5.92
CA LYS A 156 2.71 7.22 -6.42
C LYS A 156 1.43 7.78 -7.05
N ILE A 157 1.23 9.09 -6.94
CA ILE A 157 0.12 9.85 -7.56
C ILE A 157 0.62 11.02 -8.41
N TYR A 158 1.78 10.82 -9.06
CA TYR A 158 2.45 11.79 -9.94
C TYR A 158 2.94 13.07 -9.25
N GLY A 159 3.02 13.07 -7.91
CA GLY A 159 3.61 14.14 -7.12
C GLY A 159 5.12 13.99 -6.93
N PRO A 160 5.76 14.92 -6.21
CA PRO A 160 7.21 14.90 -5.98
C PRO A 160 7.66 13.70 -5.13
N LYS A 161 8.89 13.23 -5.38
CA LYS A 161 9.60 12.33 -4.47
C LYS A 161 10.00 13.08 -3.18
N GLY A 162 10.21 12.37 -2.09
CA GLY A 162 10.67 12.95 -0.82
C GLY A 162 9.58 13.68 -0.03
N VAL A 163 8.31 13.41 -0.30
CA VAL A 163 7.16 13.90 0.47
C VAL A 163 6.04 12.88 0.50
N GLY A 164 5.36 12.79 1.64
CA GLY A 164 4.18 11.98 1.87
C GLY A 164 3.31 12.58 2.96
N ALA A 165 2.31 11.84 3.37
CA ALA A 165 1.44 12.22 4.47
C ALA A 165 0.99 10.98 5.24
N LEU A 166 0.71 11.18 6.52
CA LEU A 166 0.01 10.24 7.39
C LEU A 166 -1.32 10.86 7.80
N TYR A 167 -2.42 10.17 7.51
CA TYR A 167 -3.70 10.45 8.15
C TYR A 167 -3.71 9.85 9.54
N VAL A 168 -4.14 10.65 10.53
CA VAL A 168 -4.28 10.23 11.94
C VAL A 168 -5.66 10.66 12.43
N ARG A 169 -6.55 9.70 12.67
CA ARG A 169 -7.92 9.94 13.12
C ARG A 169 -7.95 10.73 14.43
N ARG A 170 -8.76 11.78 14.51
CA ARG A 170 -8.84 12.65 15.68
C ARG A 170 -10.13 12.53 16.49
N ARG A 171 -11.10 11.79 16.00
CA ARG A 171 -12.40 11.58 16.69
C ARG A 171 -12.90 10.15 16.46
N ASN A 172 -13.37 9.54 17.54
CA ASN A 172 -14.09 8.26 17.55
C ASN A 172 -13.35 7.09 16.83
N PRO A 173 -12.15 6.72 17.33
CA PRO A 173 -11.42 7.19 18.48
C PRO A 173 -10.51 8.39 18.18
N ARG A 174 -9.98 9.06 19.21
CA ARG A 174 -8.85 9.96 19.06
C ARG A 174 -7.55 9.15 19.12
N VAL A 175 -6.89 9.04 17.99
CA VAL A 175 -5.58 8.38 17.90
C VAL A 175 -4.47 9.32 18.40
N GLN A 176 -3.57 8.78 19.20
CA GLN A 176 -2.35 9.43 19.66
C GLN A 176 -1.16 8.57 19.24
N LEU A 177 -0.05 9.21 18.91
CA LEU A 177 1.18 8.56 18.47
C LEU A 177 2.36 9.09 19.29
N SER A 178 3.27 8.20 19.65
CA SER A 178 4.62 8.61 20.02
C SER A 178 5.38 9.04 18.77
N ALA A 179 6.02 10.21 18.82
CA ALA A 179 6.87 10.66 17.72
C ALA A 179 8.08 9.75 17.55
N ILE A 180 8.49 9.51 16.31
CA ILE A 180 9.73 8.77 15.99
C ILE A 180 10.88 9.69 15.58
N ILE A 181 10.59 10.98 15.37
CA ILE A 181 11.56 12.03 15.06
C ILE A 181 11.34 13.16 16.06
N ASP A 182 12.28 13.32 17.00
CA ASP A 182 12.26 14.37 17.99
C ASP A 182 12.74 15.70 17.41
N GLY A 183 12.38 16.82 18.08
CA GLY A 183 12.81 18.17 17.69
C GLY A 183 11.77 19.24 17.99
N GLY A 184 11.63 20.21 17.09
CA GLY A 184 10.86 21.44 17.31
C GLY A 184 9.33 21.32 17.37
N GLY A 185 8.76 20.11 17.49
CA GLY A 185 7.33 19.89 17.71
C GLY A 185 6.43 20.23 16.51
N HIS A 186 6.97 20.25 15.29
CA HIS A 186 6.20 20.44 14.07
C HIS A 186 5.14 19.33 13.93
N GLU A 187 4.20 19.53 13.00
CA GLU A 187 3.11 18.58 12.75
C GLU A 187 2.44 18.11 14.06
N ARG A 188 2.11 19.09 14.93
CA ARG A 188 1.41 18.88 16.20
C ARG A 188 2.16 17.97 17.20
N GLY A 189 3.50 17.98 17.15
CA GLY A 189 4.35 17.15 17.99
C GLY A 189 4.52 15.70 17.51
N MET A 190 3.88 15.31 16.43
CA MET A 190 3.98 13.94 15.93
C MET A 190 5.14 13.73 14.95
N ARG A 191 5.61 14.80 14.30
CA ARG A 191 6.73 14.74 13.36
C ARG A 191 7.49 16.04 13.34
N SER A 192 8.64 16.06 13.94
CA SER A 192 9.52 17.24 14.01
C SER A 192 10.37 17.41 12.74
N GLY A 193 10.88 18.60 12.55
CA GLY A 193 11.75 18.98 11.42
C GLY A 193 11.08 19.99 10.49
N THR A 194 11.88 20.92 9.95
CA THR A 194 11.41 21.94 9.00
C THR A 194 10.69 21.29 7.84
N LEU A 195 9.52 21.81 7.51
CA LEU A 195 8.64 21.24 6.50
C LEU A 195 9.16 21.48 5.06
N ASN A 196 9.09 20.46 4.23
CA ASN A 196 9.40 20.53 2.79
C ASN A 196 8.26 21.24 2.05
N VAL A 197 8.20 22.57 2.14
CA VAL A 197 7.09 23.37 1.57
C VAL A 197 6.86 23.11 0.09
N PRO A 198 7.89 23.10 -0.80
CA PRO A 198 7.68 22.80 -2.22
C PRO A 198 7.10 21.41 -2.46
N GLY A 199 7.62 20.39 -1.78
CA GLY A 199 7.13 19.02 -1.88
C GLY A 199 5.68 18.90 -1.40
N ILE A 200 5.33 19.53 -0.28
CA ILE A 200 3.99 19.53 0.29
C ILE A 200 2.98 20.18 -0.66
N VAL A 201 3.33 21.32 -1.27
CA VAL A 201 2.46 21.97 -2.26
C VAL A 201 2.27 21.08 -3.48
N GLY A 202 3.35 20.42 -3.96
CA GLY A 202 3.28 19.46 -5.05
C GLY A 202 2.40 18.23 -4.72
N LEU A 203 2.49 17.68 -3.50
CA LEU A 203 1.59 16.61 -3.02
C LEU A 203 0.13 17.07 -3.03
N GLY A 204 -0.16 18.27 -2.49
CA GLY A 204 -1.52 18.81 -2.48
C GLY A 204 -2.08 18.93 -3.89
N LYS A 205 -1.28 19.48 -4.84
CA LYS A 205 -1.71 19.59 -6.24
C LYS A 205 -1.92 18.24 -6.91
N ALA A 206 -1.08 17.26 -6.63
CA ALA A 206 -1.26 15.88 -7.11
C ALA A 206 -2.58 15.26 -6.59
N CYS A 207 -2.90 15.49 -5.31
CA CYS A 207 -4.18 15.03 -4.73
C CYS A 207 -5.39 15.71 -5.36
N GLU A 208 -5.33 17.03 -5.60
CA GLU A 208 -6.39 17.78 -6.29
C GLU A 208 -6.66 17.24 -7.70
N ILE A 209 -5.60 17.01 -8.47
CA ILE A 209 -5.69 16.43 -9.81
C ILE A 209 -6.26 15.02 -9.75
N ALA A 210 -5.74 14.17 -8.85
CA ALA A 210 -6.22 12.80 -8.67
C ALA A 210 -7.72 12.78 -8.31
N GLN A 211 -8.17 13.63 -7.41
CA GLN A 211 -9.58 13.71 -7.03
C GLN A 211 -10.49 14.03 -8.23
N LYS A 212 -10.04 14.89 -9.13
CA LYS A 212 -10.80 15.28 -10.32
C LYS A 212 -10.78 14.20 -11.40
N GLU A 213 -9.61 13.60 -11.67
CA GLU A 213 -9.39 12.78 -12.86
C GLU A 213 -9.57 11.27 -12.59
N MET A 214 -9.40 10.81 -11.35
CA MET A 214 -9.46 9.39 -10.97
C MET A 214 -10.71 8.65 -11.49
N PRO A 215 -11.93 9.20 -11.49
CA PRO A 215 -13.10 8.46 -11.95
C PRO A 215 -12.98 8.03 -13.44
N GLU A 216 -12.50 8.93 -14.30
CA GLU A 216 -12.31 8.66 -15.73
C GLU A 216 -11.01 7.87 -15.96
N GLU A 217 -9.92 8.27 -15.29
CA GLU A 217 -8.62 7.62 -15.38
C GLU A 217 -8.68 6.14 -14.97
N SER A 218 -9.41 5.78 -13.91
CA SER A 218 -9.52 4.40 -13.47
C SER A 218 -10.28 3.51 -14.47
N VAL A 219 -11.27 4.04 -15.17
CA VAL A 219 -11.98 3.33 -16.25
C VAL A 219 -11.06 3.13 -17.46
N TRP A 220 -10.36 4.19 -17.85
CA TRP A 220 -9.40 4.16 -18.96
C TRP A 220 -8.28 3.15 -18.72
N LEU A 221 -7.62 3.23 -17.57
CA LEU A 221 -6.53 2.33 -17.22
C LEU A 221 -6.97 0.86 -17.09
N ARG A 222 -8.18 0.63 -16.60
CA ARG A 222 -8.77 -0.72 -16.59
C ARG A 222 -8.94 -1.26 -18.02
N GLY A 223 -9.43 -0.44 -18.93
CA GLY A 223 -9.57 -0.81 -20.34
C GLY A 223 -8.23 -1.17 -21.00
N LEU A 224 -7.20 -0.36 -20.78
CA LEU A 224 -5.84 -0.62 -21.25
C LEU A 224 -5.25 -1.91 -20.65
N ARG A 225 -5.38 -2.09 -19.33
CA ARG A 225 -4.93 -3.32 -18.64
C ARG A 225 -5.61 -4.57 -19.18
N ASP A 226 -6.92 -4.54 -19.35
CA ASP A 226 -7.68 -5.70 -19.80
C ASP A 226 -7.39 -6.01 -21.28
N ARG A 227 -7.13 -4.98 -22.10
CA ARG A 227 -6.65 -5.12 -23.47
C ARG A 227 -5.27 -5.78 -23.52
N LEU A 228 -4.32 -5.33 -22.69
CA LEU A 228 -2.98 -5.93 -22.58
C LEU A 228 -3.08 -7.41 -22.20
N LYS A 229 -3.85 -7.71 -21.16
CA LYS A 229 -4.10 -9.09 -20.72
C LYS A 229 -4.64 -9.95 -21.86
N ALA A 230 -5.73 -9.52 -22.49
CA ALA A 230 -6.36 -10.27 -23.58
C ALA A 230 -5.42 -10.48 -24.78
N GLY A 231 -4.61 -9.45 -25.11
CA GLY A 231 -3.62 -9.53 -26.19
C GLY A 231 -2.51 -10.54 -25.92
N LEU A 232 -2.03 -10.63 -24.68
CA LEU A 232 -1.03 -11.61 -24.26
C LEU A 232 -1.61 -13.02 -24.25
N GLU A 233 -2.80 -13.23 -23.67
CA GLU A 233 -3.47 -14.53 -23.63
C GLU A 233 -3.88 -15.06 -25.02
N ALA A 234 -4.13 -14.17 -25.98
CA ALA A 234 -4.46 -14.57 -27.35
C ALA A 234 -3.26 -14.99 -28.20
N LYS A 235 -2.05 -14.57 -27.80
CA LYS A 235 -0.81 -14.78 -28.58
C LYS A 235 0.15 -15.76 -27.96
N LEU A 236 0.03 -16.01 -26.67
CA LEU A 236 0.94 -16.82 -25.89
C LEU A 236 0.18 -17.90 -25.14
N ASP A 237 0.69 -19.13 -25.20
CA ASP A 237 0.24 -20.23 -24.37
C ASP A 237 0.91 -20.17 -22.99
N GLU A 238 0.34 -20.82 -21.99
CA GLU A 238 0.91 -20.99 -20.64
C GLU A 238 1.31 -19.67 -19.97
N VAL A 239 0.41 -18.68 -20.02
CA VAL A 239 0.54 -17.41 -19.30
C VAL A 239 -0.50 -17.35 -18.17
N TYR A 240 -0.09 -16.87 -17.00
CA TYR A 240 -0.89 -16.93 -15.79
C TYR A 240 -0.95 -15.59 -15.10
N VAL A 241 -2.17 -15.13 -14.76
CA VAL A 241 -2.35 -13.92 -13.94
C VAL A 241 -2.12 -14.24 -12.48
N ASN A 242 -1.31 -13.45 -11.81
CA ASN A 242 -1.04 -13.60 -10.39
C ASN A 242 -2.01 -12.74 -9.56
N GLY A 243 -2.79 -13.39 -8.68
CA GLY A 243 -3.80 -12.77 -7.82
C GLY A 243 -5.14 -12.48 -8.51
N SER A 244 -6.09 -11.95 -7.75
CA SER A 244 -7.45 -11.66 -8.22
C SER A 244 -7.48 -10.65 -9.35
N MET A 245 -8.35 -10.85 -10.35
CA MET A 245 -8.69 -9.84 -11.36
C MET A 245 -9.91 -9.00 -10.95
N GLU A 246 -10.81 -9.56 -10.17
CA GLU A 246 -12.02 -8.89 -9.68
C GLU A 246 -11.65 -7.78 -8.67
N HIS A 247 -10.78 -8.11 -7.73
CA HIS A 247 -10.33 -7.20 -6.67
C HIS A 247 -8.92 -6.67 -7.00
N ARG A 248 -8.80 -5.89 -8.09
CA ARG A 248 -7.50 -5.39 -8.57
C ARG A 248 -7.54 -3.91 -8.91
N LEU A 249 -6.43 -3.24 -8.63
CA LEU A 249 -6.20 -1.87 -9.09
C LEU A 249 -6.33 -1.75 -10.62
N PRO A 250 -6.89 -0.65 -11.14
CA PRO A 250 -7.14 -0.50 -12.56
C PRO A 250 -5.86 -0.48 -13.41
N ASN A 251 -4.75 -0.07 -12.83
CA ASN A 251 -3.49 0.21 -13.51
C ASN A 251 -2.41 -0.87 -13.33
N ASN A 252 -2.72 -2.00 -12.74
CA ASN A 252 -1.76 -3.07 -12.45
C ASN A 252 -2.16 -4.37 -13.11
N LEU A 253 -1.21 -5.02 -13.76
CA LEU A 253 -1.29 -6.40 -14.21
C LEU A 253 0.02 -7.11 -13.82
N ASN A 254 -0.09 -8.26 -13.18
CA ASN A 254 1.04 -9.12 -12.87
C ASN A 254 0.77 -10.49 -13.50
N MET A 255 1.68 -10.93 -14.38
CA MET A 255 1.56 -12.20 -15.10
C MET A 255 2.87 -12.96 -15.05
N SER A 256 2.78 -14.28 -14.95
CA SER A 256 3.90 -15.22 -15.11
C SER A 256 3.84 -15.90 -16.47
N PHE A 257 5.01 -16.19 -17.02
CA PHE A 257 5.18 -16.80 -18.34
C PHE A 257 5.96 -18.12 -18.19
N ALA A 258 5.36 -19.23 -18.55
CA ALA A 258 6.02 -20.54 -18.47
C ALA A 258 7.02 -20.73 -19.62
N TYR A 259 7.95 -21.68 -19.42
CA TYR A 259 8.91 -22.13 -20.44
C TYR A 259 9.88 -21.06 -20.98
N VAL A 260 10.06 -19.99 -20.23
CA VAL A 260 11.05 -18.95 -20.53
C VAL A 260 11.92 -18.69 -19.30
N GLU A 261 13.17 -18.34 -19.48
CA GLU A 261 14.04 -17.94 -18.38
C GLU A 261 13.81 -16.45 -18.07
N GLY A 262 13.63 -16.12 -16.77
CA GLY A 262 13.12 -14.81 -16.33
C GLY A 262 14.03 -13.63 -16.65
N GLU A 263 15.36 -13.78 -16.51
CA GLU A 263 16.32 -12.72 -16.87
C GLU A 263 16.36 -12.49 -18.36
N SER A 264 16.37 -13.57 -19.16
CA SER A 264 16.32 -13.52 -20.61
C SER A 264 15.05 -12.86 -21.11
N LEU A 265 13.91 -13.12 -20.47
CA LEU A 265 12.63 -12.47 -20.78
C LEU A 265 12.72 -10.96 -20.56
N LEU A 266 13.21 -10.51 -19.39
CA LEU A 266 13.35 -9.08 -19.09
C LEU A 266 14.38 -8.40 -20.01
N MET A 267 15.50 -9.06 -20.31
CA MET A 267 16.51 -8.53 -21.23
C MET A 267 16.04 -8.50 -22.68
N GLY A 268 15.11 -9.39 -23.07
CA GLY A 268 14.51 -9.43 -24.40
C GLY A 268 13.45 -8.34 -24.64
N ILE A 269 12.85 -7.80 -23.58
CA ILE A 269 11.84 -6.73 -23.66
C ILE A 269 12.52 -5.36 -23.53
N ASN A 270 13.25 -4.93 -24.56
CA ASN A 270 14.00 -3.68 -24.50
C ASN A 270 13.17 -2.41 -24.78
N ASP A 271 12.05 -2.56 -25.47
CA ASP A 271 11.23 -1.42 -25.93
C ASP A 271 10.13 -1.05 -24.93
N VAL A 272 9.91 -1.86 -23.89
CA VAL A 272 8.87 -1.66 -22.89
C VAL A 272 9.44 -1.61 -21.48
N ALA A 273 9.17 -0.53 -20.77
CA ALA A 273 9.57 -0.39 -19.36
C ALA A 273 8.67 -1.25 -18.46
N VAL A 274 9.14 -2.42 -18.11
CA VAL A 274 8.49 -3.36 -17.19
C VAL A 274 9.36 -3.61 -15.96
N SER A 275 8.83 -4.31 -14.97
CA SER A 275 9.63 -4.75 -13.82
C SER A 275 9.30 -6.21 -13.47
N SER A 276 10.29 -6.94 -12.98
CA SER A 276 10.03 -8.18 -12.26
C SER A 276 9.19 -7.90 -11.02
N GLY A 277 8.49 -8.89 -10.49
CA GLY A 277 7.71 -8.77 -9.26
C GLY A 277 8.52 -8.20 -8.08
N SER A 278 9.82 -8.49 -8.03
CA SER A 278 10.73 -8.11 -6.96
C SER A 278 11.52 -6.81 -7.19
N ALA A 279 10.99 -5.84 -7.92
CA ALA A 279 11.71 -4.59 -8.26
C ALA A 279 12.32 -3.82 -7.06
N CYS A 280 11.87 -4.08 -5.84
CA CYS A 280 12.45 -3.51 -4.61
C CYS A 280 13.65 -4.32 -4.06
N THR A 281 13.89 -5.53 -4.57
CA THR A 281 14.98 -6.43 -4.16
C THR A 281 15.91 -6.77 -5.35
N SER A 282 15.97 -5.90 -6.34
CA SER A 282 16.70 -6.08 -7.61
C SER A 282 18.21 -6.40 -7.49
N ALA A 283 18.73 -6.52 -6.27
CA ALA A 283 20.09 -6.99 -6.00
C ALA A 283 20.18 -8.48 -5.65
N THR A 284 19.06 -9.20 -5.56
CA THR A 284 19.01 -10.63 -5.25
C THR A 284 18.23 -11.38 -6.31
N LEU A 285 18.78 -12.52 -6.76
CA LEU A 285 18.15 -13.47 -7.70
C LEU A 285 16.93 -14.21 -7.09
N GLU A 286 16.46 -13.79 -5.92
CA GLU A 286 15.35 -14.45 -5.24
C GLU A 286 13.99 -14.05 -5.84
N PRO A 287 13.10 -15.03 -6.06
CA PRO A 287 11.75 -14.76 -6.53
C PRO A 287 10.95 -13.95 -5.50
N SER A 288 9.97 -13.19 -5.98
CA SER A 288 9.11 -12.35 -5.14
C SER A 288 8.51 -13.12 -3.96
N TYR A 289 8.70 -12.60 -2.74
CA TYR A 289 8.07 -13.14 -1.54
C TYR A 289 6.54 -13.05 -1.60
N VAL A 290 6.00 -12.08 -2.35
CA VAL A 290 4.57 -11.94 -2.59
C VAL A 290 4.04 -13.12 -3.40
N LEU A 291 4.69 -13.48 -4.50
CA LEU A 291 4.30 -14.61 -5.34
C LEU A 291 4.48 -15.95 -4.62
N LYS A 292 5.55 -16.10 -3.85
CA LYS A 292 5.74 -17.26 -2.98
C LYS A 292 4.59 -17.41 -1.98
N ALA A 293 4.14 -16.31 -1.37
CA ALA A 293 3.03 -16.32 -0.42
C ALA A 293 1.68 -16.70 -1.06
N LEU A 294 1.48 -16.40 -2.36
CA LEU A 294 0.32 -16.86 -3.13
C LEU A 294 0.37 -18.35 -3.50
N GLY A 295 1.49 -19.02 -3.27
CA GLY A 295 1.71 -20.40 -3.69
C GLY A 295 2.04 -20.54 -5.18
N VAL A 296 2.52 -19.48 -5.82
CA VAL A 296 3.08 -19.53 -7.18
C VAL A 296 4.38 -20.32 -7.12
N GLY A 297 4.52 -21.33 -7.97
CA GLY A 297 5.74 -22.13 -8.05
C GLY A 297 6.97 -21.28 -8.37
N GLU A 298 8.13 -21.72 -7.94
CA GLU A 298 9.38 -20.94 -8.03
C GLU A 298 9.69 -20.52 -9.46
N ASP A 299 9.57 -21.43 -10.42
CA ASP A 299 9.82 -21.17 -11.85
C ASP A 299 8.91 -20.04 -12.38
N LEU A 300 7.60 -20.12 -12.11
CA LEU A 300 6.64 -19.09 -12.52
C LEU A 300 6.81 -17.77 -11.76
N ALA A 301 7.30 -17.80 -10.52
CA ALA A 301 7.58 -16.59 -9.77
C ALA A 301 8.78 -15.83 -10.34
N HIS A 302 9.80 -16.54 -10.85
CA HIS A 302 10.95 -15.94 -11.52
C HIS A 302 10.61 -15.29 -12.88
N THR A 303 9.64 -15.86 -13.60
CA THR A 303 9.22 -15.35 -14.91
C THR A 303 8.10 -14.33 -14.85
N SER A 304 7.75 -13.86 -13.64
CA SER A 304 6.69 -12.89 -13.47
C SER A 304 7.11 -11.49 -13.94
N ILE A 305 6.21 -10.83 -14.66
CA ILE A 305 6.33 -9.43 -15.05
C ILE A 305 5.17 -8.63 -14.45
N ARG A 306 5.53 -7.52 -13.83
CA ARG A 306 4.59 -6.50 -13.42
C ARG A 306 4.49 -5.41 -14.48
N PHE A 307 3.32 -5.28 -15.09
CA PHE A 307 2.96 -4.19 -15.98
C PHE A 307 2.25 -3.10 -15.17
N GLY A 308 2.82 -1.91 -15.15
CA GLY A 308 2.25 -0.74 -14.50
C GLY A 308 1.81 0.27 -15.55
N LEU A 309 0.52 0.50 -15.67
CA LEU A 309 -0.04 1.49 -16.57
C LEU A 309 -0.21 2.83 -15.84
N GLY A 310 -0.10 3.92 -16.57
CA GLY A 310 -0.23 5.27 -16.02
C GLY A 310 -1.09 6.18 -16.90
N ARG A 311 -1.40 7.35 -16.37
CA ARG A 311 -2.26 8.39 -16.96
C ARG A 311 -1.93 8.70 -18.42
N PHE A 312 -0.66 8.64 -18.79
CA PHE A 312 -0.19 9.03 -20.11
C PHE A 312 -0.06 7.88 -21.11
N ASN A 313 -0.36 6.64 -20.68
CA ASN A 313 -0.34 5.52 -21.61
C ASN A 313 -1.50 5.59 -22.61
N THR A 314 -1.20 5.21 -23.86
CA THR A 314 -2.14 5.18 -24.97
C THR A 314 -2.51 3.75 -25.37
N GLN A 315 -3.52 3.63 -26.24
CA GLN A 315 -3.91 2.32 -26.80
C GLN A 315 -2.85 1.75 -27.74
N GLU A 316 -2.11 2.63 -28.41
CA GLU A 316 -1.03 2.28 -29.36
C GLU A 316 0.17 1.68 -28.62
N GLU A 317 0.46 2.17 -27.42
CA GLU A 317 1.55 1.65 -26.58
C GLU A 317 1.24 0.27 -25.98
N VAL A 318 -0.04 -0.07 -25.87
CA VAL A 318 -0.52 -1.34 -25.31
C VAL A 318 -0.70 -2.39 -26.42
#